data_a44da3ad5d055441b736b01b5a96f41f
#
_entry.id   a44da3ad5d055441b736b01b5a96f41f
#
_cell.length_a   1.000
_cell.length_b   1.000
_cell.length_c   1.000
_cell.angle_alpha   90.00
_cell.angle_beta   90.00
_cell.angle_gamma   90.00
#
_symmetry.space_group_name_H-M   'P 1'
#
loop_
_entity.id
_entity.type
_entity.pdbx_description
1 polymer ?
#
loop_
_entity_poly.entity_id
_entity_poly.type
_entity_poly.pdbx_seq_one_letter_code
_entity_poly.pdbx_strand_id
1 'polypeptide(L)'
;GIGRYAGHEMSFTYTIKNKTFSFEDHKDGEDLGSVEYTGSEVRYPISNVTDKTGKVLSEGTDYKLVYSDNTKPGVANVQIVGLNDYDGCTLSFTYTIVDHDGESGFHNNLYTDGADMGSYAYTGEEVKPSIGLMYSNYNQTFLIEGVDYKVEYSNNINPGTATAKVIGIGRYAGHEMSFTYTIK
;
A
#
# COMPACT_ATOMS: atom_id res chain seq x y z
N GLY A 1 -5.40 60.15 -17.68
CA GLY A 1 -6.56 60.40 -18.56
C GLY A 1 -6.32 61.50 -19.55
N ILE A 2 -7.01 61.49 -20.66
CA ILE A 2 -6.98 62.54 -21.71
C ILE A 2 -8.40 63.09 -21.89
N GLY A 3 -8.48 64.38 -22.37
CA GLY A 3 -9.73 65.09 -22.54
C GLY A 3 -10.42 65.36 -21.19
N ARG A 4 -11.74 65.10 -21.10
CA ARG A 4 -12.57 65.34 -19.92
C ARG A 4 -12.09 64.58 -18.68
N TYR A 5 -11.21 63.60 -18.84
CA TYR A 5 -10.63 62.76 -17.74
C TYR A 5 -9.16 63.09 -17.48
N ALA A 6 -8.68 64.22 -17.98
CA ALA A 6 -7.33 64.68 -17.68
C ALA A 6 -7.19 64.93 -16.15
N GLY A 7 -6.11 64.41 -15.57
CA GLY A 7 -5.85 64.48 -14.13
C GLY A 7 -6.46 63.34 -13.32
N HIS A 8 -7.22 62.46 -13.92
CA HIS A 8 -7.73 61.23 -13.28
C HIS A 8 -6.78 60.07 -13.56
N GLU A 9 -6.17 59.55 -12.52
CA GLU A 9 -5.30 58.39 -12.57
C GLU A 9 -5.87 57.26 -11.70
N MET A 10 -5.74 56.04 -12.16
CA MET A 10 -6.00 54.84 -11.39
C MET A 10 -4.72 54.02 -11.29
N SER A 11 -4.32 53.73 -10.10
CA SER A 11 -3.20 52.82 -9.86
C SER A 11 -3.74 51.51 -9.23
N PHE A 12 -3.20 50.43 -9.70
CA PHE A 12 -3.49 49.10 -9.16
C PHE A 12 -2.20 48.55 -8.59
N THR A 13 -2.25 48.09 -7.36
CA THR A 13 -1.16 47.33 -6.77
C THR A 13 -1.45 45.86 -6.90
N TYR A 14 -0.46 45.09 -7.31
CA TYR A 14 -0.50 43.65 -7.30
C TYR A 14 0.74 43.12 -6.60
N THR A 15 0.57 42.04 -5.85
CA THR A 15 1.71 41.39 -5.20
C THR A 15 2.21 40.28 -6.10
N ILE A 16 3.47 40.37 -6.51
CA ILE A 16 4.14 39.25 -7.16
C ILE A 16 4.53 38.28 -6.05
N LYS A 17 3.79 37.20 -5.91
CA LYS A 17 4.17 36.09 -5.04
C LYS A 17 5.30 35.35 -5.73
N ASN A 18 6.52 35.51 -5.25
CA ASN A 18 7.72 34.83 -5.78
C ASN A 18 8.32 33.90 -4.73
N LYS A 19 7.50 33.37 -3.84
CA LYS A 19 7.94 32.39 -2.86
C LYS A 19 7.88 31.00 -3.49
N THR A 20 9.01 30.33 -3.53
CA THR A 20 9.13 28.93 -3.95
C THR A 20 9.63 28.11 -2.77
N PHE A 21 9.42 26.82 -2.82
CA PHE A 21 9.94 25.90 -1.82
C PHE A 21 10.74 24.77 -2.48
N SER A 22 11.49 24.06 -1.67
CA SER A 22 12.23 22.86 -2.01
C SER A 22 11.95 21.77 -0.98
N PHE A 23 12.13 20.55 -1.40
CA PHE A 23 12.05 19.39 -0.52
C PHE A 23 13.42 18.71 -0.50
N GLU A 24 14.14 18.89 0.61
CA GLU A 24 15.53 18.40 0.74
C GLU A 24 16.37 18.75 -0.50
N ASP A 25 17.13 17.80 -1.03
CA ASP A 25 17.92 17.98 -2.26
C ASP A 25 17.21 17.40 -3.50
N HIS A 26 15.91 17.06 -3.39
CA HIS A 26 15.13 16.47 -4.46
C HIS A 26 14.65 17.48 -5.50
N LYS A 27 14.69 17.08 -6.76
CA LYS A 27 14.21 17.89 -7.89
C LYS A 27 12.79 17.48 -8.25
N ASP A 28 12.03 18.44 -8.76
CA ASP A 28 10.69 18.19 -9.31
C ASP A 28 10.75 17.07 -10.36
N GLY A 29 9.82 16.10 -10.24
CA GLY A 29 9.75 14.91 -11.10
C GLY A 29 10.64 13.73 -10.67
N GLU A 30 11.38 13.84 -9.56
CA GLU A 30 12.29 12.78 -9.10
C GLU A 30 11.51 11.60 -8.48
N ASP A 31 12.11 10.40 -8.55
CA ASP A 31 11.66 9.22 -7.83
C ASP A 31 12.30 9.19 -6.43
N LEU A 32 11.46 9.16 -5.41
CA LEU A 32 11.86 9.16 -4.00
C LEU A 32 12.28 7.77 -3.49
N GLY A 33 12.20 6.73 -4.32
CA GLY A 33 12.54 5.36 -3.95
C GLY A 33 11.31 4.52 -3.60
N SER A 34 11.46 3.54 -2.72
CA SER A 34 10.40 2.58 -2.43
C SER A 34 9.95 2.55 -0.98
N VAL A 35 8.71 2.19 -0.78
CA VAL A 35 8.08 1.95 0.53
C VAL A 35 7.30 0.65 0.52
N GLU A 36 7.21 -0.01 1.66
CA GLU A 36 6.51 -1.29 1.80
C GLU A 36 4.99 -1.10 1.79
N TYR A 37 4.28 -1.99 1.09
CA TYR A 37 2.83 -2.04 1.09
C TYR A 37 2.30 -2.60 2.41
N THR A 38 1.37 -1.89 3.02
CA THR A 38 0.80 -2.26 4.34
C THR A 38 -0.60 -2.87 4.26
N GLY A 39 -1.10 -3.15 3.04
CA GLY A 39 -2.46 -3.63 2.82
C GLY A 39 -3.51 -2.52 2.67
N SER A 40 -3.10 -1.26 2.77
CA SER A 40 -3.97 -0.08 2.69
C SER A 40 -3.26 1.08 2.01
N GLU A 41 -3.80 2.28 2.11
CA GLU A 41 -3.16 3.51 1.61
C GLU A 41 -1.75 3.67 2.20
N VAL A 42 -0.75 3.87 1.34
CA VAL A 42 0.65 4.08 1.70
C VAL A 42 1.08 5.49 1.29
N ARG A 43 1.63 6.25 2.22
CA ARG A 43 2.12 7.61 1.98
C ARG A 43 3.63 7.66 2.19
N TYR A 44 4.35 8.11 1.17
CA TYR A 44 5.77 8.42 1.33
C TYR A 44 5.92 9.57 2.33
N PRO A 45 6.79 9.44 3.35
CA PRO A 45 6.97 10.48 4.36
C PRO A 45 7.66 11.71 3.75
N ILE A 46 6.97 12.84 3.73
CA ILE A 46 7.52 14.13 3.32
C ILE A 46 7.77 14.97 4.57
N SER A 47 8.99 15.42 4.75
CA SER A 47 9.40 16.28 5.86
C SER A 47 10.40 17.34 5.36
N ASN A 48 10.72 18.34 6.19
CA ASN A 48 11.74 19.33 5.88
C ASN A 48 11.55 20.10 4.55
N VAL A 49 10.31 20.41 4.20
CA VAL A 49 10.03 21.34 3.11
C VAL A 49 10.48 22.73 3.54
N THR A 50 11.33 23.38 2.76
CA THR A 50 11.93 24.68 3.10
C THR A 50 11.68 25.69 2.00
N ASP A 51 11.71 26.98 2.33
CA ASP A 51 11.77 28.05 1.36
C ASP A 51 13.24 28.40 0.98
N LYS A 52 13.40 29.31 0.05
CA LYS A 52 14.73 29.78 -0.42
C LYS A 52 15.61 30.37 0.69
N THR A 53 15.03 30.74 1.82
CA THR A 53 15.78 31.32 2.94
C THR A 53 16.21 30.24 3.94
N GLY A 54 15.80 29.00 3.74
CA GLY A 54 16.01 27.87 4.64
C GLY A 54 14.99 27.78 5.77
N LYS A 55 13.92 28.60 5.72
CA LYS A 55 12.81 28.48 6.67
C LYS A 55 12.06 27.19 6.41
N VAL A 56 11.90 26.35 7.44
CA VAL A 56 11.05 25.16 7.40
C VAL A 56 9.58 25.57 7.32
N LEU A 57 8.84 24.98 6.39
CA LEU A 57 7.45 25.23 6.12
C LEU A 57 6.56 24.22 6.86
N SER A 58 5.31 24.64 7.14
CA SER A 58 4.34 23.84 7.89
C SER A 58 3.25 23.30 6.97
N GLU A 59 3.05 21.96 6.98
CA GLU A 59 1.92 21.35 6.31
C GLU A 59 0.58 21.87 6.87
N GLY A 60 -0.39 22.06 6.01
CA GLY A 60 -1.70 22.64 6.33
C GLY A 60 -1.72 24.17 6.38
N THR A 61 -0.54 24.83 6.49
CA THR A 61 -0.41 26.30 6.50
C THR A 61 0.31 26.80 5.26
N ASP A 62 1.52 26.34 5.02
CA ASP A 62 2.36 26.81 3.93
C ASP A 62 2.23 25.91 2.69
N TYR A 63 1.92 24.62 2.88
CA TYR A 63 1.68 23.65 1.82
C TYR A 63 0.72 22.55 2.28
N LYS A 64 0.27 21.74 1.32
CA LYS A 64 -0.44 20.47 1.55
C LYS A 64 0.17 19.36 0.70
N LEU A 65 0.00 18.12 1.15
CA LEU A 65 0.39 16.92 0.41
C LEU A 65 -0.84 16.33 -0.29
N VAL A 66 -0.66 15.95 -1.56
CA VAL A 66 -1.67 15.28 -2.37
C VAL A 66 -1.05 13.99 -2.90
N TYR A 67 -1.62 12.85 -2.50
CA TYR A 67 -1.19 11.53 -2.93
C TYR A 67 -2.16 10.97 -3.96
N SER A 68 -1.65 10.17 -4.91
CA SER A 68 -2.47 9.38 -5.84
C SER A 68 -1.79 8.06 -6.18
N ASP A 69 -2.60 7.09 -6.61
CA ASP A 69 -2.17 5.72 -6.98
C ASP A 69 -1.47 4.97 -5.82
N ASN A 70 -1.77 5.37 -4.59
CA ASN A 70 -1.05 4.96 -3.39
C ASN A 70 -1.81 3.91 -2.54
N THR A 71 -2.76 3.18 -3.12
CA THR A 71 -3.57 2.16 -2.43
C THR A 71 -3.22 0.73 -2.83
N LYS A 72 -2.27 0.55 -3.75
CA LYS A 72 -1.84 -0.76 -4.28
C LYS A 72 -0.35 -0.74 -4.59
N PRO A 73 0.31 -1.90 -4.65
CA PRO A 73 1.68 -2.02 -5.18
C PRO A 73 1.81 -1.43 -6.58
N GLY A 74 2.93 -0.76 -6.83
CA GLY A 74 3.23 -0.08 -8.09
C GLY A 74 3.73 1.34 -7.89
N VAL A 75 3.80 2.12 -8.97
CA VAL A 75 4.23 3.53 -8.90
C VAL A 75 3.10 4.39 -8.38
N ALA A 76 3.39 5.15 -7.35
CA ALA A 76 2.50 6.14 -6.73
C ALA A 76 3.08 7.55 -6.88
N ASN A 77 2.25 8.56 -6.64
CA ASN A 77 2.63 9.95 -6.78
C ASN A 77 2.38 10.71 -5.48
N VAL A 78 3.22 11.72 -5.22
CA VAL A 78 2.98 12.74 -4.21
C VAL A 78 3.27 14.12 -4.78
N GLN A 79 2.41 15.07 -4.48
CA GLN A 79 2.59 16.48 -4.81
C GLN A 79 2.64 17.31 -3.54
N ILE A 80 3.61 18.21 -3.46
CA ILE A 80 3.68 19.27 -2.47
C ILE A 80 3.06 20.50 -3.14
N VAL A 81 1.87 20.89 -2.70
CA VAL A 81 1.11 22.00 -3.28
C VAL A 81 1.13 23.17 -2.32
N GLY A 82 1.66 24.30 -2.75
CA GLY A 82 1.76 25.52 -1.94
C GLY A 82 0.40 26.11 -1.57
N LEU A 83 0.35 26.69 -0.38
CA LEU A 83 -0.80 27.39 0.18
C LEU A 83 -0.41 28.82 0.56
N ASN A 84 -1.37 29.70 0.66
CA ASN A 84 -1.20 31.09 1.09
C ASN A 84 -0.08 31.81 0.36
N ASP A 85 1.02 32.15 1.05
CA ASP A 85 2.17 32.85 0.46
C ASP A 85 2.89 32.06 -0.63
N TYR A 86 2.71 30.73 -0.64
CA TYR A 86 3.31 29.79 -1.60
C TYR A 86 2.33 29.31 -2.67
N ASP A 87 1.12 29.89 -2.71
CA ASP A 87 0.10 29.55 -3.70
C ASP A 87 0.64 29.65 -5.12
N GLY A 88 0.34 28.61 -5.93
CA GLY A 88 0.87 28.46 -7.29
C GLY A 88 2.20 27.73 -7.39
N CYS A 89 2.87 27.41 -6.26
CA CYS A 89 4.05 26.54 -6.26
C CYS A 89 3.62 25.08 -6.12
N THR A 90 4.24 24.19 -6.91
CA THR A 90 4.03 22.75 -6.82
C THR A 90 5.33 22.02 -7.10
N LEU A 91 5.60 20.97 -6.35
CA LEU A 91 6.62 19.96 -6.65
C LEU A 91 5.89 18.60 -6.72
N SER A 92 6.27 17.79 -7.67
CA SER A 92 5.69 16.48 -7.93
C SER A 92 6.78 15.42 -7.88
N PHE A 93 6.49 14.30 -7.24
CA PHE A 93 7.42 13.19 -7.09
C PHE A 93 6.70 11.87 -7.33
N THR A 94 7.46 10.86 -7.72
CA THR A 94 7.01 9.48 -7.75
C THR A 94 7.68 8.68 -6.62
N TYR A 95 7.07 7.56 -6.25
CA TYR A 95 7.69 6.54 -5.39
C TYR A 95 7.07 5.19 -5.72
N THR A 96 7.78 4.11 -5.41
CA THR A 96 7.31 2.76 -5.69
C THR A 96 6.81 2.09 -4.41
N ILE A 97 5.57 1.60 -4.43
CA ILE A 97 5.02 0.75 -3.38
C ILE A 97 5.36 -0.70 -3.74
N VAL A 98 6.12 -1.38 -2.91
CA VAL A 98 6.52 -2.78 -3.07
C VAL A 98 5.76 -3.67 -2.10
N ASP A 99 5.38 -4.87 -2.51
CA ASP A 99 4.68 -5.85 -1.68
C ASP A 99 5.50 -7.15 -1.57
N HIS A 100 6.57 -7.10 -0.80
CA HIS A 100 7.40 -8.29 -0.57
C HIS A 100 6.62 -9.42 0.12
N ASP A 101 5.67 -9.11 0.99
CA ASP A 101 4.83 -10.11 1.64
C ASP A 101 3.93 -10.85 0.63
N GLY A 102 3.21 -10.08 -0.20
CA GLY A 102 2.33 -10.65 -1.23
C GLY A 102 3.10 -11.43 -2.29
N GLU A 103 4.26 -10.94 -2.72
CA GLU A 103 5.10 -11.61 -3.71
C GLU A 103 5.75 -12.89 -3.18
N SER A 104 6.14 -12.92 -1.91
CA SER A 104 6.83 -14.05 -1.28
C SER A 104 5.89 -15.21 -0.95
N GLY A 105 4.59 -14.97 -0.85
CA GLY A 105 3.59 -15.96 -0.48
C GLY A 105 3.65 -16.39 0.98
N PHE A 106 3.26 -17.64 1.24
CA PHE A 106 3.12 -18.15 2.59
C PHE A 106 3.58 -19.61 2.73
N HIS A 107 3.75 -20.05 3.97
CA HIS A 107 4.02 -21.44 4.32
C HIS A 107 3.20 -21.87 5.54
N ASN A 108 3.12 -23.19 5.75
CA ASN A 108 2.50 -23.78 6.92
C ASN A 108 3.57 -24.24 7.93
N ASN A 109 3.27 -24.13 9.22
CA ASN A 109 4.23 -24.50 10.27
C ASN A 109 4.39 -26.02 10.50
N LEU A 110 3.44 -26.83 10.03
CA LEU A 110 3.42 -28.27 10.25
C LEU A 110 3.69 -29.09 8.99
N TYR A 111 3.22 -28.60 7.85
CA TYR A 111 3.18 -29.35 6.59
C TYR A 111 3.80 -28.57 5.45
N THR A 112 4.54 -29.24 4.58
CA THR A 112 4.93 -28.71 3.28
C THR A 112 3.80 -28.93 2.28
N ASP A 113 3.80 -28.18 1.20
CA ASP A 113 2.84 -28.39 0.11
C ASP A 113 2.89 -29.83 -0.41
N GLY A 114 1.73 -30.43 -0.63
CA GLY A 114 1.58 -31.84 -1.01
C GLY A 114 1.68 -32.85 0.14
N ALA A 115 1.90 -32.43 1.38
CA ALA A 115 2.04 -33.34 2.50
C ALA A 115 0.75 -34.14 2.81
N ASP A 116 0.92 -35.35 3.35
CA ASP A 116 -0.14 -36.17 3.93
C ASP A 116 -0.28 -35.84 5.43
N MET A 117 -1.47 -35.39 5.80
CA MET A 117 -1.83 -35.06 7.18
C MET A 117 -2.24 -36.30 8.01
N GLY A 118 -2.20 -37.50 7.44
CA GLY A 118 -2.53 -38.76 8.10
C GLY A 118 -3.97 -39.21 7.94
N SER A 119 -4.48 -39.96 8.92
CA SER A 119 -5.77 -40.59 8.84
C SER A 119 -6.76 -40.11 9.88
N TYR A 120 -8.00 -39.96 9.49
CA TYR A 120 -9.10 -39.48 10.33
C TYR A 120 -10.28 -40.47 10.25
N ALA A 121 -11.03 -40.59 11.34
CA ALA A 121 -12.19 -41.51 11.40
C ALA A 121 -13.31 -41.01 10.49
N TYR A 122 -13.97 -41.95 9.81
CA TYR A 122 -15.21 -41.67 9.11
C TYR A 122 -16.35 -41.44 10.12
N THR A 123 -17.05 -40.35 9.98
CA THR A 123 -18.12 -39.92 10.89
C THR A 123 -19.50 -39.85 10.20
N GLY A 124 -19.53 -39.98 8.87
CA GLY A 124 -20.73 -39.72 8.06
C GLY A 124 -20.96 -38.24 7.77
N GLU A 125 -20.16 -37.35 8.35
CA GLU A 125 -20.19 -35.90 8.19
C GLU A 125 -18.89 -35.41 7.56
N GLU A 126 -18.81 -34.12 7.24
CA GLU A 126 -17.59 -33.52 6.75
C GLU A 126 -16.44 -33.64 7.77
N VAL A 127 -15.31 -34.16 7.34
CA VAL A 127 -14.06 -34.19 8.10
C VAL A 127 -13.17 -33.03 7.66
N LYS A 128 -12.94 -32.10 8.56
CA LYS A 128 -12.13 -30.88 8.32
C LYS A 128 -10.99 -30.78 9.34
N PRO A 129 -9.87 -31.46 9.09
CA PRO A 129 -8.73 -31.38 10.01
C PRO A 129 -8.17 -29.97 10.08
N SER A 130 -7.65 -29.59 11.25
CA SER A 130 -6.89 -28.35 11.36
C SER A 130 -5.60 -28.45 10.56
N ILE A 131 -5.33 -27.44 9.74
CA ILE A 131 -4.10 -27.35 8.96
C ILE A 131 -2.92 -26.75 9.77
N GLY A 132 -3.15 -26.31 11.02
CA GLY A 132 -2.14 -25.59 11.79
C GLY A 132 -2.09 -24.09 11.45
N LEU A 133 -0.94 -23.47 11.64
CA LEU A 133 -0.76 -22.04 11.46
C LEU A 133 -0.10 -21.73 10.13
N MET A 134 -0.55 -20.65 9.49
CA MET A 134 0.03 -20.12 8.27
C MET A 134 0.87 -18.88 8.58
N TYR A 135 1.98 -18.71 7.88
CA TYR A 135 2.92 -17.59 8.04
C TYR A 135 3.29 -16.99 6.70
N SER A 136 3.55 -15.69 6.68
CA SER A 136 4.22 -15.03 5.57
C SER A 136 5.63 -15.58 5.39
N ASN A 137 6.05 -15.81 4.14
CA ASN A 137 7.43 -16.21 3.83
C ASN A 137 8.42 -15.05 4.03
N TYR A 138 7.97 -13.81 3.90
CA TYR A 138 8.83 -12.64 4.00
C TYR A 138 9.16 -12.26 5.45
N ASN A 139 8.15 -11.92 6.22
CA ASN A 139 8.34 -11.36 7.58
C ASN A 139 7.99 -12.33 8.71
N GLN A 140 7.59 -13.57 8.39
CA GLN A 140 7.24 -14.63 9.33
C GLN A 140 6.07 -14.28 10.26
N THR A 141 5.21 -13.34 9.85
CA THR A 141 4.00 -12.99 10.60
C THR A 141 2.91 -14.04 10.40
N PHE A 142 2.03 -14.18 11.41
CA PHE A 142 0.85 -15.04 11.33
C PHE A 142 -0.13 -14.49 10.30
N LEU A 143 -0.68 -15.40 9.49
CA LEU A 143 -1.76 -15.12 8.57
C LEU A 143 -3.11 -15.49 9.19
N ILE A 144 -4.14 -14.75 8.84
CA ILE A 144 -5.48 -14.85 9.41
C ILE A 144 -6.42 -15.45 8.36
N GLU A 145 -7.05 -16.60 8.70
CA GLU A 145 -8.08 -17.19 7.85
C GLU A 145 -9.27 -16.23 7.69
N GLY A 146 -9.76 -16.12 6.46
CA GLY A 146 -10.82 -15.18 6.08
C GLY A 146 -10.31 -13.76 5.73
N VAL A 147 -9.05 -13.44 6.02
CA VAL A 147 -8.40 -12.15 5.69
C VAL A 147 -7.26 -12.36 4.69
N ASP A 148 -6.33 -13.24 4.98
CA ASP A 148 -5.13 -13.49 4.20
C ASP A 148 -5.25 -14.76 3.35
N TYR A 149 -6.00 -15.74 3.81
CA TYR A 149 -6.26 -16.99 3.13
C TYR A 149 -7.62 -17.57 3.49
N LYS A 150 -8.06 -18.57 2.71
CA LYS A 150 -9.19 -19.45 3.03
C LYS A 150 -8.78 -20.89 2.86
N VAL A 151 -9.49 -21.83 3.52
CA VAL A 151 -9.29 -23.26 3.37
C VAL A 151 -10.51 -23.87 2.70
N GLU A 152 -10.28 -24.63 1.63
CA GLU A 152 -11.30 -25.39 0.95
C GLU A 152 -11.03 -26.89 1.11
N TYR A 153 -12.06 -27.66 1.49
CA TYR A 153 -11.97 -29.10 1.63
C TYR A 153 -12.71 -29.79 0.48
N SER A 154 -12.16 -30.89 0.00
CA SER A 154 -12.81 -31.70 -1.02
C SER A 154 -12.67 -33.20 -0.73
N ASN A 155 -13.65 -34.00 -1.20
CA ASN A 155 -13.79 -35.44 -0.93
C ASN A 155 -13.77 -35.77 0.57
N ASN A 156 -14.23 -34.86 1.40
CA ASN A 156 -14.04 -34.85 2.85
C ASN A 156 -15.25 -35.45 3.64
N ILE A 157 -16.13 -36.21 2.98
CA ILE A 157 -17.27 -36.85 3.63
C ILE A 157 -17.10 -38.37 3.67
N ASN A 158 -16.77 -39.00 2.53
CA ASN A 158 -16.72 -40.46 2.41
C ASN A 158 -15.31 -41.03 2.67
N PRO A 159 -15.20 -42.33 3.05
CA PRO A 159 -13.91 -43.00 3.15
C PRO A 159 -13.12 -42.89 1.85
N GLY A 160 -11.82 -42.59 1.98
CA GLY A 160 -10.89 -42.39 0.85
C GLY A 160 -9.94 -41.21 1.10
N THR A 161 -9.26 -40.78 0.04
CA THR A 161 -8.36 -39.64 0.09
C THR A 161 -9.14 -38.34 -0.07
N ALA A 162 -8.99 -37.45 0.90
CA ALA A 162 -9.54 -36.11 0.91
C ALA A 162 -8.41 -35.08 0.77
N THR A 163 -8.77 -33.83 0.46
CA THR A 163 -7.82 -32.73 0.27
C THR A 163 -8.26 -31.50 1.08
N ALA A 164 -7.31 -30.87 1.73
CA ALA A 164 -7.43 -29.50 2.26
C ALA A 164 -6.57 -28.57 1.41
N LYS A 165 -7.18 -27.56 0.80
CA LYS A 165 -6.50 -26.57 -0.05
C LYS A 165 -6.52 -25.20 0.59
N VAL A 166 -5.36 -24.63 0.85
CA VAL A 166 -5.19 -23.25 1.31
C VAL A 166 -5.07 -22.36 0.08
N ILE A 167 -5.89 -21.34 0.02
CA ILE A 167 -5.94 -20.39 -1.11
C ILE A 167 -5.72 -18.97 -0.55
N GLY A 168 -4.67 -18.32 -0.99
CA GLY A 168 -4.40 -16.93 -0.63
C GLY A 168 -5.47 -15.98 -1.14
N ILE A 169 -5.83 -15.01 -0.31
CA ILE A 169 -6.75 -13.92 -0.66
C ILE A 169 -6.11 -12.57 -0.34
N GLY A 170 -6.70 -11.48 -0.84
CA GLY A 170 -6.14 -10.16 -0.64
C GLY A 170 -4.74 -10.03 -1.25
N ARG A 171 -3.75 -9.64 -0.46
CA ARG A 171 -2.36 -9.50 -0.89
C ARG A 171 -1.66 -10.82 -1.23
N TYR A 172 -2.17 -11.95 -0.72
CA TYR A 172 -1.64 -13.29 -1.01
C TYR A 172 -2.38 -14.00 -2.15
N ALA A 173 -3.24 -13.31 -2.88
CA ALA A 173 -3.97 -13.89 -4.01
C ALA A 173 -3.01 -14.45 -5.06
N GLY A 174 -3.27 -15.68 -5.51
CA GLY A 174 -2.40 -16.40 -6.45
C GLY A 174 -1.47 -17.43 -5.80
N HIS A 175 -1.29 -17.39 -4.47
CA HIS A 175 -0.55 -18.40 -3.73
C HIS A 175 -1.49 -19.49 -3.20
N GLU A 176 -1.08 -20.75 -3.31
CA GLU A 176 -1.86 -21.91 -2.90
C GLU A 176 -0.96 -22.96 -2.27
N MET A 177 -1.52 -23.75 -1.35
CA MET A 177 -0.94 -24.98 -0.80
C MET A 177 -2.03 -26.03 -0.72
N SER A 178 -1.67 -27.30 -0.84
CA SER A 178 -2.59 -28.41 -0.76
C SER A 178 -2.04 -29.51 0.14
N PHE A 179 -2.92 -30.10 0.94
CA PHE A 179 -2.60 -31.23 1.81
C PHE A 179 -3.60 -32.35 1.55
N THR A 180 -3.14 -33.59 1.63
CA THR A 180 -3.99 -34.77 1.55
C THR A 180 -4.20 -35.39 2.93
N TYR A 181 -5.28 -36.11 3.12
CA TYR A 181 -5.53 -36.95 4.29
C TYR A 181 -6.47 -38.11 3.92
N THR A 182 -6.46 -39.16 4.73
CA THR A 182 -7.28 -40.36 4.48
C THR A 182 -8.43 -40.43 5.51
N ILE A 183 -9.65 -40.60 5.02
CA ILE A 183 -10.84 -40.93 5.85
C ILE A 183 -11.05 -42.43 5.86
N LYS A 184 -11.10 -43.06 7.01
CA LYS A 184 -11.27 -44.54 7.19
C LYS A 184 -12.05 -44.89 8.44
#